data_3065c5da0acbb79da26af033b4ded153
#
_entry.id   3065c5da0acbb79da26af033b4ded153
#
_cell.length_a   1.000
_cell.length_b   1.000
_cell.length_c   1.000
_cell.angle_alpha   90.00
_cell.angle_beta   90.00
_cell.angle_gamma   90.00
#
_symmetry.space_group_name_H-M   'P 1'
#
loop_
_entity.id
_entity.type
_entity.pdbx_description
1 polymer ?
#
loop_
_entity_poly.entity_id
_entity_poly.type
_entity_poly.pdbx_seq_one_letter_code
_entity_poly.pdbx_strand_id
1 'polypeptide(L)'
;MLLAFVFMALGGVRADLPPPRPDTASEKSVVWFALDSQVMGPSMTPRQPLVSRMVAGLICAVTGKNTPDAAWCSFIKPGEKVGIKVSSQPGAIGGTHPAVAQAVVEGLVAAGIKASDIIVWDRRQEDLVQAGYDKVPGLNLRWIEKGAGYDPRAIITTTAIGRLVYGDLSFKESQNSLADILGPKAQLSEESHLPIILSRDVDKVINIPSLCDSYFTGVHGALAGMTIGILDNWRRFSKGDGYGDSSLADVYSDQRIVKKVVLTIMDGIVLQYAGGPYPSPGNCEVNGMLLASKDPVAIDATALRLLDEQRMVSRMPKASRDGGHVAEAAAKGLGNNDEKMILMKRVGFGSRGSISSGEAVVPETAPSPLPATRL
;
A
#
# COMPACT_ATOMS: atom_id res chain seq x y z
N MET A 1 40.16 -20.27 47.57
CA MET A 1 40.15 -19.17 46.60
C MET A 1 38.95 -19.38 45.66
N LEU A 2 37.80 -18.79 46.03
CA LEU A 2 36.49 -18.95 45.33
C LEU A 2 36.39 -17.81 44.30
N LEU A 3 36.29 -18.18 43.00
CA LEU A 3 35.98 -17.22 41.94
C LEU A 3 34.44 -17.09 41.87
N ALA A 4 33.96 -15.91 42.24
CA ALA A 4 32.55 -15.54 42.03
C ALA A 4 32.37 -15.01 40.60
N PHE A 5 31.57 -15.71 39.79
CA PHE A 5 31.10 -15.19 38.49
C PHE A 5 29.94 -14.24 38.74
N VAL A 6 30.14 -12.98 38.40
CA VAL A 6 29.09 -11.98 38.36
C VAL A 6 28.39 -12.09 36.99
N PHE A 7 27.16 -12.59 36.97
CA PHE A 7 26.28 -12.50 35.85
C PHE A 7 25.69 -11.08 35.80
N MET A 8 26.21 -10.24 34.92
CA MET A 8 25.51 -9.00 34.52
C MET A 8 24.33 -9.39 33.63
N ALA A 9 23.13 -9.24 34.14
CA ALA A 9 21.90 -9.32 33.36
C ALA A 9 21.83 -8.11 32.42
N LEU A 10 22.08 -8.31 31.14
CA LEU A 10 21.75 -7.37 30.09
C LEU A 10 20.22 -7.34 29.99
N GLY A 11 19.63 -6.29 30.58
CA GLY A 11 18.22 -5.98 30.42
C GLY A 11 17.94 -5.60 28.96
N GLY A 12 17.55 -6.59 28.15
CA GLY A 12 16.98 -6.33 26.84
C GLY A 12 15.71 -5.53 27.00
N VAL A 13 15.69 -4.32 26.47
CA VAL A 13 14.45 -3.54 26.28
C VAL A 13 13.58 -4.36 25.33
N ARG A 14 12.64 -5.13 25.89
CA ARG A 14 11.54 -5.67 25.13
C ARG A 14 10.77 -4.46 24.60
N ALA A 15 10.80 -4.27 23.28
CA ALA A 15 9.86 -3.39 22.64
C ALA A 15 8.47 -3.95 22.98
N ASP A 16 7.71 -3.22 23.79
CA ASP A 16 6.33 -3.57 24.08
C ASP A 16 5.59 -3.60 22.75
N LEU A 17 5.17 -4.80 22.35
CA LEU A 17 4.25 -4.97 21.23
C LEU A 17 3.03 -4.09 21.53
N PRO A 18 2.54 -3.31 20.57
CA PRO A 18 1.33 -2.55 20.77
C PRO A 18 0.23 -3.52 21.19
N PRO A 19 -0.64 -3.15 22.13
CA PRO A 19 -1.79 -3.98 22.46
C PRO A 19 -2.54 -4.22 21.15
N PRO A 20 -3.01 -5.46 20.89
CA PRO A 20 -3.85 -5.76 19.74
C PRO A 20 -4.99 -4.74 19.73
N ARG A 21 -5.38 -4.25 18.56
CA ARG A 21 -6.55 -3.38 18.45
C ARG A 21 -7.70 -4.11 19.16
N PRO A 22 -8.35 -3.53 20.15
CA PRO A 22 -9.23 -4.26 21.10
C PRO A 22 -10.37 -5.05 20.46
N ASP A 23 -10.67 -4.84 19.17
CA ASP A 23 -11.85 -5.37 18.50
C ASP A 23 -11.58 -6.21 17.24
N THR A 24 -10.32 -6.52 16.86
CA THR A 24 -10.06 -7.15 15.56
C THR A 24 -10.04 -8.68 15.55
N ALA A 25 -9.95 -9.33 16.70
CA ALA A 25 -9.85 -10.80 16.75
C ALA A 25 -11.21 -11.53 16.62
N SER A 26 -12.35 -10.83 16.79
CA SER A 26 -13.69 -11.42 16.72
C SER A 26 -14.60 -10.84 15.63
N GLU A 27 -14.30 -9.68 15.08
CA GLU A 27 -15.11 -9.05 14.03
C GLU A 27 -14.57 -9.34 12.64
N LYS A 28 -15.51 -9.57 11.71
CA LYS A 28 -15.16 -9.77 10.29
C LYS A 28 -14.68 -8.45 9.68
N SER A 29 -13.55 -8.51 9.00
CA SER A 29 -13.07 -7.40 8.20
C SER A 29 -13.89 -7.24 6.93
N VAL A 30 -14.16 -6.00 6.53
CA VAL A 30 -14.92 -5.72 5.31
C VAL A 30 -13.98 -5.11 4.27
N VAL A 31 -13.96 -5.71 3.08
CA VAL A 31 -13.37 -5.15 1.87
C VAL A 31 -14.51 -4.76 0.95
N TRP A 32 -14.72 -3.45 0.79
CA TRP A 32 -15.68 -2.92 -0.15
C TRP A 32 -15.07 -2.86 -1.55
N PHE A 33 -15.86 -3.15 -2.59
CA PHE A 33 -15.43 -2.97 -3.97
C PHE A 33 -16.49 -2.27 -4.82
N ALA A 34 -16.01 -1.43 -5.72
CA ALA A 34 -16.77 -0.79 -6.77
C ALA A 34 -16.29 -1.37 -8.11
N LEU A 35 -17.22 -1.75 -8.96
CA LEU A 35 -16.92 -2.35 -10.27
C LEU A 35 -17.69 -1.58 -11.36
N ASP A 36 -16.96 -1.07 -12.36
CA ASP A 36 -17.53 -0.43 -13.54
C ASP A 36 -16.72 -0.81 -14.78
N SER A 37 -17.33 -1.61 -15.67
CA SER A 37 -16.69 -2.07 -16.91
C SER A 37 -16.38 -0.94 -17.91
N GLN A 38 -16.98 0.23 -17.72
CA GLN A 38 -16.79 1.40 -18.58
C GLN A 38 -15.76 2.39 -18.03
N VAL A 39 -15.15 2.09 -16.85
CA VAL A 39 -14.19 3.01 -16.20
C VAL A 39 -12.95 3.24 -17.03
N MET A 40 -12.48 2.24 -17.78
CA MET A 40 -11.33 2.37 -18.67
C MET A 40 -11.75 2.98 -20.00
N GLY A 41 -11.08 4.03 -20.41
CA GLY A 41 -11.26 4.70 -21.69
C GLY A 41 -10.47 4.04 -22.84
N PRO A 42 -10.70 4.45 -24.10
CA PRO A 42 -10.06 3.85 -25.28
C PRO A 42 -8.52 3.93 -25.28
N SER A 43 -7.95 4.96 -24.66
CA SER A 43 -6.49 5.20 -24.61
C SER A 43 -5.84 4.60 -23.37
N MET A 44 -6.42 3.57 -22.76
CA MET A 44 -5.97 3.00 -21.48
C MET A 44 -5.87 4.06 -20.37
N THR A 45 -6.72 5.07 -20.42
CA THR A 45 -6.82 6.14 -19.43
C THR A 45 -8.17 6.05 -18.73
N PRO A 46 -8.21 5.92 -17.41
CA PRO A 46 -9.48 5.86 -16.68
C PRO A 46 -10.31 7.14 -16.86
N ARG A 47 -11.61 6.98 -16.98
CA ARG A 47 -12.55 8.09 -17.11
C ARG A 47 -12.81 8.74 -15.76
N GLN A 48 -12.27 9.94 -15.56
CA GLN A 48 -12.33 10.65 -14.28
C GLN A 48 -13.75 10.68 -13.64
N PRO A 49 -14.84 11.00 -14.33
CA PRO A 49 -16.17 11.03 -13.69
C PRO A 49 -16.61 9.68 -13.11
N LEU A 50 -16.23 8.56 -13.76
CA LEU A 50 -16.54 7.23 -13.25
C LEU A 50 -15.67 6.87 -12.06
N VAL A 51 -14.37 7.19 -12.10
CA VAL A 51 -13.44 6.99 -10.98
C VAL A 51 -13.91 7.79 -9.76
N SER A 52 -14.24 9.09 -9.92
CA SER A 52 -14.74 9.94 -8.82
C SER A 52 -16.02 9.37 -8.20
N ARG A 53 -16.95 8.84 -9.03
CA ARG A 53 -18.15 8.17 -8.54
C ARG A 53 -17.84 6.89 -7.75
N MET A 54 -16.90 6.07 -8.24
CA MET A 54 -16.48 4.84 -7.56
C MET A 54 -15.83 5.15 -6.20
N VAL A 55 -14.92 6.13 -6.14
CA VAL A 55 -14.27 6.58 -4.90
C VAL A 55 -15.32 7.11 -3.91
N ALA A 56 -16.24 7.97 -4.35
CA ALA A 56 -17.31 8.51 -3.52
C ALA A 56 -18.20 7.40 -2.94
N GLY A 57 -18.55 6.40 -3.74
CA GLY A 57 -19.32 5.24 -3.29
C GLY A 57 -18.57 4.41 -2.24
N LEU A 58 -17.29 4.13 -2.50
CA LEU A 58 -16.45 3.36 -1.59
C LEU A 58 -16.28 4.04 -0.25
N ILE A 59 -15.99 5.35 -0.21
CA ILE A 59 -15.77 6.06 1.04
C ILE A 59 -17.07 6.12 1.89
N CYS A 60 -18.23 6.30 1.25
CA CYS A 60 -19.52 6.21 1.94
C CYS A 60 -19.76 4.81 2.51
N ALA A 61 -19.48 3.76 1.74
CA ALA A 61 -19.68 2.38 2.17
C ALA A 61 -18.76 2.00 3.35
N VAL A 62 -17.46 2.34 3.28
CA VAL A 62 -16.48 2.07 4.34
C VAL A 62 -16.84 2.77 5.65
N THR A 63 -17.46 3.94 5.58
CA THR A 63 -17.78 4.75 6.78
C THR A 63 -19.22 4.60 7.23
N GLY A 64 -20.11 4.06 6.40
CA GLY A 64 -21.55 4.04 6.65
C GLY A 64 -22.20 5.42 6.57
N LYS A 65 -21.54 6.43 5.95
CA LYS A 65 -22.07 7.77 5.81
C LYS A 65 -22.82 7.92 4.50
N ASN A 66 -23.85 8.78 4.51
CA ASN A 66 -24.73 8.99 3.34
C ASN A 66 -24.15 9.96 2.32
N THR A 67 -23.16 10.77 2.67
CA THR A 67 -22.52 11.74 1.78
C THR A 67 -21.00 11.58 1.79
N PRO A 68 -20.31 11.79 0.65
CA PRO A 68 -18.87 11.70 0.57
C PRO A 68 -18.16 12.65 1.54
N ASP A 69 -18.66 13.89 1.71
CA ASP A 69 -18.05 14.89 2.58
C ASP A 69 -18.06 14.41 4.05
N ALA A 70 -19.21 13.92 4.54
CA ALA A 70 -19.32 13.36 5.88
C ALA A 70 -18.46 12.10 6.04
N ALA A 71 -18.28 11.33 4.96
CA ALA A 71 -17.42 10.16 4.96
C ALA A 71 -15.94 10.54 5.07
N TRP A 72 -15.46 11.49 4.30
CA TRP A 72 -14.08 11.99 4.40
C TRP A 72 -13.79 12.62 5.76
N CYS A 73 -14.71 13.44 6.30
CA CYS A 73 -14.60 14.02 7.64
C CYS A 73 -14.55 12.99 8.77
N SER A 74 -14.93 11.71 8.52
CA SER A 74 -14.75 10.63 9.49
C SER A 74 -13.31 10.19 9.65
N PHE A 75 -12.46 10.42 8.64
CA PHE A 75 -11.04 10.06 8.66
C PHE A 75 -10.13 11.26 8.90
N ILE A 76 -10.45 12.40 8.28
CA ILE A 76 -9.60 13.58 8.23
C ILE A 76 -10.37 14.78 8.78
N LYS A 77 -9.74 15.50 9.69
CA LYS A 77 -10.32 16.73 10.25
C LYS A 77 -9.74 17.95 9.54
N PRO A 78 -10.50 19.05 9.41
CA PRO A 78 -9.97 20.31 8.95
C PRO A 78 -8.73 20.75 9.75
N GLY A 79 -7.66 21.12 9.03
CA GLY A 79 -6.37 21.47 9.63
C GLY A 79 -5.37 20.32 9.77
N GLU A 80 -5.79 19.06 9.58
CA GLU A 80 -4.87 17.93 9.47
C GLU A 80 -4.24 17.89 8.07
N LYS A 81 -2.95 17.56 8.00
CA LYS A 81 -2.22 17.35 6.76
C LYS A 81 -2.33 15.90 6.31
N VAL A 82 -2.67 15.69 5.06
CA VAL A 82 -2.96 14.37 4.48
C VAL A 82 -1.92 13.99 3.45
N GLY A 83 -1.31 12.81 3.64
CA GLY A 83 -0.47 12.18 2.64
C GLY A 83 -1.26 11.12 1.87
N ILE A 84 -1.31 11.25 0.56
CA ILE A 84 -1.85 10.23 -0.33
C ILE A 84 -0.65 9.46 -0.90
N LYS A 85 -0.39 8.24 -0.37
CA LYS A 85 0.68 7.38 -0.87
C LYS A 85 0.17 6.58 -2.05
N VAL A 86 0.86 6.67 -3.18
CA VAL A 86 0.52 5.95 -4.41
C VAL A 86 1.58 4.91 -4.76
N SER A 87 1.28 3.94 -5.62
CA SER A 87 2.22 2.98 -6.19
C SER A 87 2.46 3.32 -7.65
N SER A 88 3.41 4.21 -7.93
CA SER A 88 3.70 4.67 -9.28
C SER A 88 4.72 3.81 -10.03
N GLN A 89 5.51 3.00 -9.33
CA GLN A 89 6.58 2.19 -9.91
C GLN A 89 6.13 1.25 -11.04
N PRO A 90 4.94 0.60 -11.03
CA PRO A 90 4.48 -0.21 -12.13
C PRO A 90 4.08 0.59 -13.39
N GLY A 91 4.26 1.91 -13.38
CA GLY A 91 4.05 2.80 -14.52
C GLY A 91 2.59 3.15 -14.77
N ALA A 92 2.32 3.71 -15.96
CA ALA A 92 1.01 4.28 -16.29
C ALA A 92 -0.12 3.25 -16.41
N ILE A 93 0.18 1.96 -16.62
CA ILE A 93 -0.82 0.90 -16.81
C ILE A 93 -1.01 0.08 -15.52
N GLY A 94 0.08 -0.44 -14.94
CA GLY A 94 0.02 -1.34 -13.78
C GLY A 94 0.10 -0.60 -12.43
N GLY A 95 0.47 0.68 -12.42
CA GLY A 95 0.57 1.49 -11.21
C GLY A 95 -0.77 2.10 -10.78
N THR A 96 -0.76 2.82 -9.67
CA THR A 96 -1.90 3.63 -9.25
C THR A 96 -2.18 4.71 -10.30
N HIS A 97 -3.36 4.70 -10.91
CA HIS A 97 -3.73 5.69 -11.90
C HIS A 97 -3.89 7.08 -11.27
N PRO A 98 -3.32 8.13 -11.87
CA PRO A 98 -3.48 9.51 -11.40
C PRO A 98 -4.94 9.92 -11.18
N ALA A 99 -5.87 9.37 -11.98
CA ALA A 99 -7.30 9.61 -11.85
C ALA A 99 -7.87 9.19 -10.49
N VAL A 100 -7.34 8.11 -9.88
CA VAL A 100 -7.78 7.66 -8.55
C VAL A 100 -7.28 8.62 -7.47
N ALA A 101 -6.01 8.99 -7.52
CA ALA A 101 -5.45 9.99 -6.59
C ALA A 101 -6.16 11.35 -6.72
N GLN A 102 -6.44 11.78 -7.95
CA GLN A 102 -7.21 13.02 -8.21
C GLN A 102 -8.60 12.95 -7.60
N ALA A 103 -9.33 11.85 -7.77
CA ALA A 103 -10.66 11.68 -7.18
C ALA A 103 -10.64 11.77 -5.64
N VAL A 104 -9.59 11.23 -5.00
CA VAL A 104 -9.40 11.34 -3.55
C VAL A 104 -9.10 12.79 -3.14
N VAL A 105 -8.22 13.50 -3.87
CA VAL A 105 -7.92 14.92 -3.62
C VAL A 105 -9.16 15.77 -3.76
N GLU A 106 -9.93 15.60 -4.86
CA GLU A 106 -11.18 16.33 -5.10
C GLU A 106 -12.21 16.11 -3.99
N GLY A 107 -12.36 14.83 -3.54
CA GLY A 107 -13.25 14.48 -2.44
C GLY A 107 -12.84 15.10 -1.10
N LEU A 108 -11.55 15.13 -0.78
CA LEU A 108 -11.03 15.78 0.43
C LEU A 108 -11.23 17.31 0.39
N VAL A 109 -10.97 17.93 -0.77
CA VAL A 109 -11.18 19.38 -0.94
C VAL A 109 -12.66 19.73 -0.81
N ALA A 110 -13.56 18.94 -1.41
CA ALA A 110 -15.00 19.13 -1.25
C ALA A 110 -15.45 19.00 0.21
N ALA A 111 -14.81 18.11 0.99
CA ALA A 111 -15.03 17.95 2.42
C ALA A 111 -14.38 19.06 3.29
N GLY A 112 -13.76 20.07 2.67
CA GLY A 112 -13.22 21.25 3.36
C GLY A 112 -11.75 21.14 3.78
N ILE A 113 -11.01 20.13 3.33
CA ILE A 113 -9.56 20.05 3.53
C ILE A 113 -8.88 20.97 2.51
N LYS A 114 -7.96 21.81 2.95
CA LYS A 114 -7.24 22.71 2.05
C LYS A 114 -6.34 21.92 1.10
N ALA A 115 -6.35 22.26 -0.17
CA ALA A 115 -5.49 21.62 -1.17
C ALA A 115 -4.00 21.69 -0.81
N SER A 116 -3.55 22.77 -0.14
CA SER A 116 -2.19 22.92 0.38
C SER A 116 -1.81 21.91 1.45
N ASP A 117 -2.79 21.34 2.15
CA ASP A 117 -2.59 20.38 3.23
C ASP A 117 -2.66 18.92 2.72
N ILE A 118 -2.85 18.72 1.41
CA ILE A 118 -2.89 17.40 0.75
C ILE A 118 -1.62 17.22 -0.08
N ILE A 119 -0.92 16.12 0.15
CA ILE A 119 0.32 15.76 -0.55
C ILE A 119 0.12 14.41 -1.21
N VAL A 120 0.27 14.32 -2.53
CA VAL A 120 0.36 13.04 -3.26
C VAL A 120 1.83 12.67 -3.39
N TRP A 121 2.22 11.48 -2.97
CA TRP A 121 3.62 11.14 -2.88
C TRP A 121 3.94 9.67 -3.17
N ASP A 122 5.18 9.46 -3.63
CA ASP A 122 5.80 8.14 -3.75
C ASP A 122 7.32 8.25 -3.50
N ARG A 123 8.03 7.15 -3.72
CA ARG A 123 9.47 7.08 -3.50
C ARG A 123 10.25 7.96 -4.46
N ARG A 124 10.00 7.85 -5.79
CA ARG A 124 10.80 8.49 -6.83
C ARG A 124 9.99 9.40 -7.70
N GLN A 125 10.61 10.51 -8.10
CA GLN A 125 10.02 11.44 -9.06
C GLN A 125 9.81 10.79 -10.43
N GLU A 126 10.80 10.03 -10.89
CA GLU A 126 10.79 9.38 -12.19
C GLU A 126 9.60 8.43 -12.34
N ASP A 127 9.28 7.67 -11.27
CA ASP A 127 8.14 6.75 -11.27
C ASP A 127 6.81 7.52 -11.35
N LEU A 128 6.68 8.63 -10.62
CA LEU A 128 5.50 9.51 -10.68
C LEU A 128 5.31 10.09 -12.09
N VAL A 129 6.39 10.55 -12.74
CA VAL A 129 6.35 11.08 -14.11
C VAL A 129 5.98 9.97 -15.11
N GLN A 130 6.58 8.77 -15.00
CA GLN A 130 6.24 7.64 -15.86
C GLN A 130 4.80 7.18 -15.71
N ALA A 131 4.24 7.29 -14.51
CA ALA A 131 2.82 7.01 -14.24
C ALA A 131 1.89 8.14 -14.71
N GLY A 132 2.42 9.31 -15.11
CA GLY A 132 1.65 10.43 -15.65
C GLY A 132 1.11 11.42 -14.63
N TYR A 133 1.61 11.41 -13.40
CA TYR A 133 1.17 12.34 -12.34
C TYR A 133 1.49 13.81 -12.64
N ASP A 134 2.60 14.07 -13.34
CA ASP A 134 3.03 15.40 -13.78
C ASP A 134 2.06 16.07 -14.76
N LYS A 135 1.20 15.28 -15.41
CA LYS A 135 0.19 15.73 -16.37
C LYS A 135 -1.15 16.12 -15.72
N VAL A 136 -1.33 15.84 -14.43
CA VAL A 136 -2.56 16.18 -13.70
C VAL A 136 -2.38 17.49 -12.97
N PRO A 137 -3.07 18.57 -13.41
CA PRO A 137 -2.92 19.87 -12.77
C PRO A 137 -3.52 19.88 -11.36
N GLY A 138 -2.92 20.65 -10.47
CA GLY A 138 -3.44 20.87 -9.11
C GLY A 138 -3.06 19.80 -8.08
N LEU A 139 -2.34 18.73 -8.45
CA LEU A 139 -1.78 17.80 -7.48
C LEU A 139 -0.50 18.38 -6.86
N ASN A 140 -0.44 18.43 -5.53
CA ASN A 140 0.77 18.75 -4.79
C ASN A 140 1.65 17.50 -4.69
N LEU A 141 2.52 17.31 -5.68
CA LEU A 141 3.38 16.12 -5.80
C LEU A 141 4.64 16.27 -4.96
N ARG A 142 4.98 15.21 -4.23
CA ARG A 142 6.25 15.09 -3.52
C ARG A 142 6.83 13.67 -3.67
N TRP A 143 8.13 13.55 -3.48
CA TRP A 143 8.84 12.28 -3.56
C TRP A 143 9.94 12.22 -2.49
N ILE A 144 10.36 11.00 -2.17
CA ILE A 144 11.33 10.76 -1.09
C ILE A 144 12.77 10.93 -1.61
N GLU A 145 13.19 10.08 -2.55
CA GLU A 145 14.56 10.04 -3.05
C GLU A 145 14.90 11.31 -3.83
N LYS A 146 16.00 11.99 -3.47
CA LYS A 146 16.41 13.28 -4.05
C LYS A 146 15.36 14.39 -3.92
N GLY A 147 14.41 14.22 -3.01
CA GLY A 147 13.34 15.17 -2.72
C GLY A 147 13.24 15.46 -1.23
N ALA A 148 12.15 15.00 -0.59
CA ALA A 148 11.95 15.22 0.86
C ALA A 148 12.99 14.50 1.74
N GLY A 149 13.52 13.38 1.26
CA GLY A 149 14.51 12.56 1.97
C GLY A 149 13.91 11.74 3.11
N TYR A 150 14.82 11.11 3.85
CA TYR A 150 14.52 10.27 5.00
C TYR A 150 14.83 11.00 6.31
N ASP A 151 14.09 10.67 7.38
CA ASP A 151 14.29 11.26 8.70
C ASP A 151 15.34 10.46 9.49
N PRO A 152 16.54 11.01 9.77
CA PRO A 152 17.59 10.30 10.50
C PRO A 152 17.22 9.95 11.94
N ARG A 153 16.12 10.52 12.47
CA ARG A 153 15.61 10.23 13.81
C ARG A 153 14.46 9.21 13.80
N ALA A 154 13.92 8.89 12.63
CA ALA A 154 12.81 7.97 12.49
C ALA A 154 13.31 6.58 12.05
N ILE A 155 14.14 5.97 12.90
CA ILE A 155 14.77 4.67 12.64
C ILE A 155 13.79 3.54 12.94
N ILE A 156 13.81 2.53 12.07
CA ILE A 156 13.20 1.22 12.27
C ILE A 156 14.32 0.18 12.28
N THR A 157 14.45 -0.52 13.39
CA THR A 157 15.39 -1.63 13.58
C THR A 157 14.61 -2.94 13.60
N THR A 158 15.07 -3.93 12.84
CA THR A 158 14.52 -5.29 12.83
C THR A 158 15.67 -6.30 12.84
N THR A 159 15.35 -7.58 13.00
CA THR A 159 16.36 -8.66 12.92
C THR A 159 16.89 -8.90 11.50
N ALA A 160 16.24 -8.35 10.47
CA ALA A 160 16.70 -8.45 9.09
C ALA A 160 17.91 -7.54 8.87
N ILE A 161 19.02 -8.13 8.46
CA ILE A 161 20.27 -7.44 8.16
C ILE A 161 20.50 -7.49 6.65
N GLY A 162 20.85 -6.37 6.04
CA GLY A 162 21.14 -6.31 4.61
C GLY A 162 22.34 -5.42 4.29
N ARG A 163 22.84 -5.58 3.07
CA ARG A 163 23.87 -4.71 2.54
C ARG A 163 23.27 -3.38 2.13
N LEU A 164 23.88 -2.29 2.56
CA LEU A 164 23.56 -0.96 2.03
C LEU A 164 24.03 -0.87 0.59
N VAL A 165 23.12 -0.60 -0.33
CA VAL A 165 23.43 -0.41 -1.75
C VAL A 165 23.17 1.04 -2.16
N TYR A 166 23.73 1.44 -3.30
CA TYR A 166 23.50 2.77 -3.86
C TYR A 166 22.00 3.05 -4.01
N GLY A 167 21.54 4.19 -3.51
CA GLY A 167 20.11 4.56 -3.41
C GLY A 167 19.49 4.34 -2.04
N ASP A 168 20.05 3.43 -1.23
CA ASP A 168 19.66 3.24 0.18
C ASP A 168 20.50 4.11 1.14
N LEU A 169 21.49 4.85 0.60
CA LEU A 169 22.54 5.56 1.34
C LEU A 169 22.26 7.06 1.49
N SER A 170 21.00 7.45 1.63
CA SER A 170 20.60 8.87 1.69
C SER A 170 21.26 9.67 2.84
N PHE A 171 21.90 9.01 3.80
CA PHE A 171 22.53 9.63 4.95
C PHE A 171 24.05 9.45 5.06
N LYS A 172 24.67 8.69 4.15
CA LYS A 172 26.11 8.42 4.23
C LYS A 172 26.82 8.94 2.98
N GLU A 173 27.36 10.13 3.10
CA GLU A 173 28.10 10.82 2.01
C GLU A 173 29.39 10.11 1.55
N SER A 174 29.81 9.04 2.22
CA SER A 174 31.18 8.50 2.07
C SER A 174 31.30 7.23 1.23
N GLN A 175 30.25 6.69 0.64
CA GLN A 175 30.32 5.47 -0.17
C GLN A 175 30.11 5.77 -1.65
N ASN A 176 31.18 6.17 -2.32
CA ASN A 176 31.13 6.65 -3.69
C ASN A 176 31.66 5.63 -4.72
N SER A 177 32.12 4.45 -4.32
CA SER A 177 32.65 3.46 -5.25
C SER A 177 31.83 2.17 -5.25
N LEU A 178 31.75 1.54 -6.44
CA LEU A 178 31.10 0.22 -6.60
C LEU A 178 31.79 -0.85 -5.72
N ALA A 179 33.09 -0.70 -5.43
CA ALA A 179 33.84 -1.57 -4.55
C ALA A 179 33.42 -1.44 -3.07
N ASP A 180 32.99 -0.24 -2.63
CA ASP A 180 32.46 -0.01 -1.29
C ASP A 180 31.08 -0.64 -1.10
N ILE A 181 30.32 -0.73 -2.21
CA ILE A 181 28.96 -1.27 -2.22
C ILE A 181 28.97 -2.80 -2.35
N LEU A 182 29.81 -3.35 -3.21
CA LEU A 182 29.82 -4.78 -3.56
C LEU A 182 31.02 -5.54 -2.98
N GLY A 183 31.98 -4.84 -2.39
CA GLY A 183 33.20 -5.44 -1.85
C GLY A 183 33.01 -6.13 -0.50
N PRO A 184 34.04 -6.84 0.01
CA PRO A 184 34.00 -7.50 1.30
C PRO A 184 33.84 -6.55 2.51
N LYS A 185 34.02 -5.24 2.29
CA LYS A 185 33.78 -4.16 3.27
C LYS A 185 32.40 -3.52 3.14
N ALA A 186 31.50 -4.09 2.34
CA ALA A 186 30.13 -3.59 2.22
C ALA A 186 29.49 -3.43 3.62
N GLN A 187 28.98 -2.25 3.90
CA GLN A 187 28.34 -2.01 5.19
C GLN A 187 27.06 -2.82 5.31
N LEU A 188 26.93 -3.53 6.41
CA LEU A 188 25.70 -4.18 6.81
C LEU A 188 24.93 -3.26 7.76
N SER A 189 23.62 -3.24 7.65
CA SER A 189 22.77 -2.49 8.54
C SER A 189 21.47 -3.24 8.82
N GLU A 190 21.04 -3.17 10.06
CA GLU A 190 19.73 -3.62 10.54
C GLU A 190 18.74 -2.45 10.66
N GLU A 191 19.16 -1.25 10.27
CA GLU A 191 18.38 -0.02 10.37
C GLU A 191 17.81 0.39 9.01
N SER A 192 16.62 0.95 9.05
CA SER A 192 16.00 1.69 7.96
C SER A 192 15.37 2.97 8.50
N HIS A 193 15.20 3.97 7.64
CA HIS A 193 14.64 5.25 8.03
C HIS A 193 13.30 5.47 7.33
N LEU A 194 12.35 6.04 8.08
CA LEU A 194 11.09 6.51 7.53
C LEU A 194 11.30 7.83 6.75
N PRO A 195 10.52 8.08 5.70
CA PRO A 195 10.61 9.34 4.97
C PRO A 195 10.11 10.51 5.81
N ILE A 196 10.69 11.69 5.59
CA ILE A 196 10.30 12.94 6.24
C ILE A 196 8.82 13.23 6.01
N ILE A 197 8.31 12.94 4.81
CA ILE A 197 6.89 13.09 4.49
C ILE A 197 6.01 12.38 5.52
N LEU A 198 6.32 11.12 5.83
CA LEU A 198 5.55 10.33 6.79
C LEU A 198 5.83 10.73 8.23
N SER A 199 7.11 10.93 8.60
CA SER A 199 7.48 11.16 10.00
C SER A 199 7.07 12.54 10.51
N ARG A 200 7.13 13.59 9.66
CA ARG A 200 6.97 15.00 10.06
C ARG A 200 5.88 15.78 9.34
N ASP A 201 5.66 15.51 8.03
CA ASP A 201 4.92 16.45 7.19
C ASP A 201 3.42 16.15 7.13
N VAL A 202 2.98 14.91 7.43
CA VAL A 202 1.58 14.52 7.38
C VAL A 202 1.09 13.94 8.70
N ASP A 203 -0.17 14.19 9.02
CA ASP A 203 -0.85 13.66 10.21
C ASP A 203 -1.55 12.35 9.91
N LYS A 204 -2.11 12.22 8.70
CA LYS A 204 -2.87 11.07 8.21
C LYS A 204 -2.39 10.62 6.85
N VAL A 205 -2.54 9.33 6.56
CA VAL A 205 -2.21 8.74 5.27
C VAL A 205 -3.40 7.98 4.72
N ILE A 206 -3.73 8.26 3.47
CA ILE A 206 -4.57 7.42 2.63
C ILE A 206 -3.61 6.67 1.70
N ASN A 207 -3.58 5.33 1.84
CA ASN A 207 -2.72 4.49 1.02
C ASN A 207 -3.49 4.03 -0.22
N ILE A 208 -2.94 4.30 -1.42
CA ILE A 208 -3.56 3.92 -2.69
C ILE A 208 -2.59 3.00 -3.45
N PRO A 209 -2.42 1.72 -3.03
CA PRO A 209 -1.65 0.76 -3.80
C PRO A 209 -2.38 0.38 -5.08
N SER A 210 -1.64 -0.06 -6.11
CA SER A 210 -2.22 -0.74 -7.26
C SER A 210 -2.39 -2.23 -7.01
N LEU A 211 -3.34 -2.86 -7.71
CA LEU A 211 -3.50 -4.31 -7.73
C LEU A 211 -2.43 -4.92 -8.64
N CYS A 212 -1.23 -5.00 -8.11
CA CYS A 212 -0.03 -5.41 -8.81
C CYS A 212 0.66 -6.54 -8.05
N ASP A 213 1.13 -7.55 -8.76
CA ASP A 213 1.97 -8.57 -8.19
C ASP A 213 3.32 -8.01 -7.73
N SER A 214 4.06 -8.83 -7.00
CA SER A 214 5.43 -8.54 -6.63
C SER A 214 6.21 -9.84 -6.52
N TYR A 215 7.33 -9.93 -7.21
CA TYR A 215 8.19 -11.09 -7.07
C TYR A 215 8.88 -11.15 -5.70
N PHE A 216 8.88 -10.06 -4.96
CA PHE A 216 9.42 -10.00 -3.59
C PHE A 216 8.41 -10.49 -2.56
N THR A 217 7.14 -10.11 -2.72
CA THR A 217 6.11 -10.19 -1.67
C THR A 217 4.79 -10.80 -2.16
N GLY A 218 4.74 -11.35 -3.37
CA GLY A 218 3.51 -11.85 -3.99
C GLY A 218 2.55 -10.76 -4.42
N VAL A 219 2.30 -9.76 -3.58
CA VAL A 219 1.52 -8.57 -3.89
C VAL A 219 2.26 -7.30 -3.45
N HIS A 220 2.31 -6.28 -4.31
CA HIS A 220 2.76 -4.94 -3.95
C HIS A 220 1.57 -4.11 -3.47
N GLY A 221 0.99 -4.56 -2.35
CA GLY A 221 -0.28 -4.07 -1.83
C GLY A 221 -0.13 -3.00 -0.73
N ALA A 222 -1.08 -3.04 0.21
CA ALA A 222 -1.16 -2.09 1.31
C ALA A 222 0.04 -2.17 2.25
N LEU A 223 0.42 -3.41 2.63
CA LEU A 223 1.52 -3.65 3.56
C LEU A 223 2.87 -3.31 2.92
N ALA A 224 3.17 -3.89 1.76
CA ALA A 224 4.43 -3.67 1.06
C ALA A 224 4.59 -2.21 0.62
N GLY A 225 3.53 -1.56 0.17
CA GLY A 225 3.52 -0.15 -0.22
C GLY A 225 3.90 0.80 0.91
N MET A 226 3.55 0.46 2.15
CA MET A 226 3.85 1.27 3.35
C MET A 226 5.04 0.73 4.17
N THR A 227 5.79 -0.22 3.63
CA THR A 227 7.02 -0.74 4.23
C THR A 227 8.18 -0.64 3.26
N ILE A 228 8.45 -1.65 2.44
CA ILE A 228 9.52 -1.62 1.43
C ILE A 228 9.31 -0.52 0.39
N GLY A 229 8.09 -0.08 0.17
CA GLY A 229 7.75 1.04 -0.71
C GLY A 229 8.17 2.41 -0.21
N ILE A 230 8.58 2.56 1.06
CA ILE A 230 8.90 3.86 1.67
C ILE A 230 10.24 3.94 2.38
N LEU A 231 10.90 2.80 2.66
CA LEU A 231 12.14 2.77 3.43
C LEU A 231 13.38 2.99 2.55
N ASP A 232 14.46 3.53 3.15
CA ASP A 232 15.76 3.68 2.48
C ASP A 232 16.49 2.33 2.30
N ASN A 233 16.70 1.59 3.35
CA ASN A 233 17.34 0.27 3.32
C ASN A 233 16.30 -0.86 3.18
N TRP A 234 15.47 -0.81 2.13
CA TRP A 234 14.36 -1.74 1.93
C TRP A 234 14.79 -3.13 1.44
N ARG A 235 15.96 -3.23 0.76
CA ARG A 235 16.43 -4.50 0.17
C ARG A 235 16.70 -5.58 1.20
N ARG A 236 16.99 -5.20 2.44
CA ARG A 236 17.18 -6.15 3.54
C ARG A 236 15.92 -6.99 3.84
N PHE A 237 14.77 -6.58 3.32
CA PHE A 237 13.49 -7.28 3.43
C PHE A 237 13.14 -8.08 2.17
N SER A 238 13.96 -8.04 1.13
CA SER A 238 13.68 -8.75 -0.13
C SER A 238 14.19 -10.18 -0.09
N LYS A 239 13.43 -11.12 -0.67
CA LYS A 239 13.76 -12.55 -0.70
C LYS A 239 15.09 -12.89 -1.37
N GLY A 240 15.54 -12.06 -2.32
CA GLY A 240 16.75 -12.31 -3.09
C GLY A 240 18.04 -12.38 -2.26
N ASP A 241 18.04 -11.77 -1.08
CA ASP A 241 19.20 -11.71 -0.19
C ASP A 241 19.10 -12.69 1.01
N GLY A 242 18.13 -13.60 1.01
CA GLY A 242 17.97 -14.65 2.03
C GLY A 242 17.29 -14.17 3.33
N TYR A 243 16.71 -13.00 3.33
CA TYR A 243 16.01 -12.42 4.46
C TYR A 243 14.50 -12.52 4.27
N GLY A 244 13.84 -13.16 5.22
CA GLY A 244 12.46 -13.63 5.10
C GLY A 244 11.39 -12.54 5.22
N ASP A 245 10.19 -12.96 4.89
CA ASP A 245 8.95 -12.17 4.82
C ASP A 245 8.50 -11.56 6.16
N SER A 246 8.98 -12.10 7.30
CA SER A 246 8.56 -11.75 8.66
C SER A 246 8.75 -10.28 9.01
N SER A 247 9.80 -9.71 8.51
CA SER A 247 10.19 -8.35 8.87
C SER A 247 9.27 -7.26 8.31
N LEU A 248 8.48 -7.52 7.25
CA LEU A 248 7.53 -6.53 6.72
C LEU A 248 6.39 -6.26 7.71
N ALA A 249 5.89 -7.30 8.37
CA ALA A 249 4.87 -7.17 9.39
C ALA A 249 5.43 -6.42 10.62
N ASP A 250 6.71 -6.63 10.97
CA ASP A 250 7.39 -5.87 12.02
C ASP A 250 7.46 -4.39 11.69
N VAL A 251 7.90 -4.05 10.47
CA VAL A 251 7.96 -2.67 10.00
C VAL A 251 6.58 -2.03 10.01
N TYR A 252 5.56 -2.71 9.45
CA TYR A 252 4.21 -2.15 9.39
C TYR A 252 3.62 -1.92 10.79
N SER A 253 4.00 -2.74 11.79
CA SER A 253 3.55 -2.58 13.18
C SER A 253 4.06 -1.32 13.87
N ASP A 254 5.02 -0.61 13.28
CA ASP A 254 5.52 0.65 13.82
C ASP A 254 4.38 1.67 13.98
N GLN A 255 4.26 2.24 15.17
CA GLN A 255 3.17 3.14 15.53
C GLN A 255 3.10 4.40 14.66
N ARG A 256 4.24 4.82 14.08
CA ARG A 256 4.31 5.96 13.14
C ARG A 256 3.65 5.64 11.80
N ILE A 257 3.52 4.34 11.45
CA ILE A 257 2.79 3.86 10.27
C ILE A 257 1.34 3.58 10.64
N VAL A 258 1.11 2.66 11.58
CA VAL A 258 -0.23 2.16 11.93
C VAL A 258 -1.20 3.28 12.32
N LYS A 259 -0.73 4.27 13.12
CA LYS A 259 -1.61 5.38 13.57
C LYS A 259 -1.93 6.39 12.48
N LYS A 260 -1.09 6.49 11.45
CA LYS A 260 -1.29 7.47 10.38
C LYS A 260 -2.07 6.91 9.21
N VAL A 261 -1.92 5.62 8.86
CA VAL A 261 -2.67 4.99 7.77
C VAL A 261 -4.11 4.74 8.21
N VAL A 262 -5.03 5.56 7.72
CA VAL A 262 -6.45 5.52 8.14
C VAL A 262 -7.34 4.76 7.16
N LEU A 263 -6.91 4.64 5.91
CA LEU A 263 -7.68 4.02 4.84
C LEU A 263 -6.74 3.50 3.76
N THR A 264 -7.07 2.34 3.19
CA THR A 264 -6.50 1.86 1.94
C THR A 264 -7.56 1.84 0.85
N ILE A 265 -7.25 2.42 -0.31
CA ILE A 265 -8.04 2.33 -1.55
C ILE A 265 -7.14 1.67 -2.59
N MET A 266 -7.37 0.40 -2.91
CA MET A 266 -6.56 -0.31 -3.89
C MET A 266 -7.09 -0.05 -5.30
N ASP A 267 -6.22 0.45 -6.17
CA ASP A 267 -6.50 0.63 -7.58
C ASP A 267 -6.37 -0.70 -8.31
N GLY A 268 -7.48 -1.32 -8.61
CA GLY A 268 -7.63 -2.53 -9.40
C GLY A 268 -8.34 -2.27 -10.72
N ILE A 269 -8.34 -1.04 -11.24
CA ILE A 269 -8.86 -0.75 -12.58
C ILE A 269 -8.11 -1.60 -13.60
N VAL A 270 -6.80 -1.71 -13.43
CA VAL A 270 -5.96 -2.69 -14.10
C VAL A 270 -5.34 -3.60 -13.05
N LEU A 271 -5.32 -4.89 -13.34
CA LEU A 271 -4.65 -5.91 -12.56
C LEU A 271 -3.37 -6.31 -13.30
N GLN A 272 -2.20 -6.05 -12.72
CA GLN A 272 -0.93 -6.56 -13.21
C GLN A 272 -0.59 -7.85 -12.48
N TYR A 273 -0.65 -9.00 -13.17
CA TYR A 273 -0.52 -10.32 -12.53
C TYR A 273 0.89 -10.92 -12.59
N ALA A 274 1.82 -10.32 -13.34
CA ALA A 274 3.22 -10.75 -13.39
C ALA A 274 4.17 -9.62 -13.76
N GLY A 275 5.43 -9.74 -13.32
CA GLY A 275 6.50 -8.79 -13.60
C GLY A 275 6.58 -7.63 -12.62
N GLY A 276 5.67 -7.56 -11.65
CA GLY A 276 5.66 -6.50 -10.66
C GLY A 276 6.79 -6.61 -9.62
N PRO A 277 7.12 -5.50 -8.98
CA PRO A 277 6.47 -4.18 -9.04
C PRO A 277 6.95 -3.27 -10.18
N TYR A 278 7.54 -3.81 -11.23
CA TYR A 278 8.00 -3.05 -12.41
C TYR A 278 6.93 -3.03 -13.51
N PRO A 279 7.00 -2.08 -14.47
CA PRO A 279 6.06 -2.03 -15.58
C PRO A 279 6.08 -3.32 -16.40
N SER A 280 4.94 -3.96 -16.56
CA SER A 280 4.78 -5.19 -17.35
C SER A 280 3.46 -5.18 -18.12
N PRO A 281 3.30 -4.31 -19.14
CA PRO A 281 2.02 -4.14 -19.84
C PRO A 281 1.43 -5.41 -20.43
N GLY A 282 2.29 -6.33 -20.92
CA GLY A 282 1.86 -7.63 -21.44
C GLY A 282 1.27 -8.59 -20.42
N ASN A 283 1.38 -8.28 -19.12
CA ASN A 283 0.83 -9.04 -18.01
C ASN A 283 -0.22 -8.23 -17.23
N CYS A 284 -0.93 -7.36 -17.92
CA CYS A 284 -1.98 -6.53 -17.38
C CYS A 284 -3.34 -6.91 -17.97
N GLU A 285 -4.37 -6.90 -17.11
CA GLU A 285 -5.78 -7.11 -17.49
C GLU A 285 -6.62 -5.95 -16.97
N VAL A 286 -7.55 -5.46 -17.83
CA VAL A 286 -8.52 -4.44 -17.41
C VAL A 286 -9.58 -5.12 -16.55
N ASN A 287 -9.61 -4.77 -15.28
CA ASN A 287 -10.50 -5.36 -14.30
C ASN A 287 -11.63 -4.40 -13.86
N GLY A 288 -11.46 -3.09 -14.06
CA GLY A 288 -12.47 -2.06 -13.80
C GLY A 288 -12.89 -1.93 -12.34
N MET A 289 -12.07 -2.36 -11.39
CA MET A 289 -12.41 -2.46 -9.98
C MET A 289 -11.59 -1.47 -9.14
N LEU A 290 -12.22 -0.89 -8.12
CA LEU A 290 -11.54 -0.28 -6.98
C LEU A 290 -11.96 -1.02 -5.71
N LEU A 291 -11.02 -1.21 -4.78
CA LEU A 291 -11.32 -1.81 -3.49
C LEU A 291 -10.99 -0.81 -2.37
N ALA A 292 -11.68 -0.91 -1.24
CA ALA A 292 -11.38 -0.08 -0.07
C ALA A 292 -11.59 -0.85 1.25
N SER A 293 -10.66 -0.68 2.19
CA SER A 293 -10.75 -1.25 3.53
C SER A 293 -9.99 -0.41 4.55
N LYS A 294 -10.42 -0.48 5.81
CA LYS A 294 -9.64 -0.01 6.97
C LYS A 294 -8.61 -1.05 7.43
N ASP A 295 -8.77 -2.30 6.97
CA ASP A 295 -7.91 -3.42 7.30
C ASP A 295 -6.90 -3.66 6.15
N PRO A 296 -5.61 -3.32 6.36
CA PRO A 296 -4.59 -3.46 5.32
C PRO A 296 -4.25 -4.93 5.03
N VAL A 297 -4.46 -5.82 5.99
CA VAL A 297 -4.20 -7.25 5.82
C VAL A 297 -5.31 -7.89 4.99
N ALA A 298 -6.57 -7.56 5.28
CA ALA A 298 -7.73 -8.09 4.57
C ALA A 298 -7.75 -7.67 3.09
N ILE A 299 -7.34 -6.43 2.79
CA ILE A 299 -7.27 -5.97 1.40
C ILE A 299 -6.14 -6.65 0.63
N ASP A 300 -4.97 -6.89 1.26
CA ASP A 300 -3.85 -7.61 0.64
C ASP A 300 -4.14 -9.10 0.48
N ALA A 301 -4.80 -9.74 1.45
CA ALA A 301 -5.28 -11.12 1.32
C ALA A 301 -6.29 -11.27 0.17
N THR A 302 -7.16 -10.27 0.00
CA THR A 302 -8.10 -10.22 -1.14
C THR A 302 -7.36 -10.03 -2.46
N ALA A 303 -6.38 -9.14 -2.51
CA ALA A 303 -5.57 -8.90 -3.69
C ALA A 303 -4.79 -10.14 -4.13
N LEU A 304 -4.18 -10.88 -3.18
CA LEU A 304 -3.49 -12.13 -3.47
C LEU A 304 -4.42 -13.17 -4.12
N ARG A 305 -5.68 -13.27 -3.67
CA ARG A 305 -6.67 -14.18 -4.29
C ARG A 305 -6.99 -13.78 -5.71
N LEU A 306 -7.25 -12.50 -5.95
CA LEU A 306 -7.52 -11.98 -7.31
C LEU A 306 -6.33 -12.21 -8.26
N LEU A 307 -5.10 -12.02 -7.76
CA LEU A 307 -3.88 -12.31 -8.52
C LEU A 307 -3.74 -13.82 -8.79
N ASP A 308 -4.02 -14.67 -7.81
CA ASP A 308 -3.95 -16.14 -7.96
C ASP A 308 -4.97 -16.65 -8.99
N GLU A 309 -6.18 -16.12 -8.99
CA GLU A 309 -7.21 -16.43 -9.97
C GLU A 309 -6.75 -16.08 -11.39
N GLN A 310 -6.22 -14.87 -11.58
CA GLN A 310 -5.72 -14.46 -12.91
C GLN A 310 -4.49 -15.28 -13.33
N ARG A 311 -3.57 -15.57 -12.41
CA ARG A 311 -2.41 -16.43 -12.68
C ARG A 311 -2.81 -17.87 -13.01
N MET A 312 -3.85 -18.39 -12.40
CA MET A 312 -4.38 -19.71 -12.73
C MET A 312 -4.88 -19.76 -14.17
N VAL A 313 -5.63 -18.74 -14.61
CA VAL A 313 -6.05 -18.60 -16.03
C VAL A 313 -4.84 -18.53 -16.96
N SER A 314 -3.80 -17.81 -16.56
CA SER A 314 -2.56 -17.64 -17.30
C SER A 314 -1.57 -18.81 -17.14
N ARG A 315 -1.96 -19.89 -16.42
CA ARG A 315 -1.11 -21.07 -16.13
C ARG A 315 0.22 -20.72 -15.45
N MET A 316 0.19 -19.76 -14.55
CA MET A 316 1.35 -19.29 -13.78
C MET A 316 1.30 -19.80 -12.33
N PRO A 317 2.44 -19.88 -11.63
CA PRO A 317 2.47 -20.14 -10.19
C PRO A 317 1.70 -19.08 -9.40
N LYS A 318 1.05 -19.47 -8.32
CA LYS A 318 0.29 -18.57 -7.45
C LYS A 318 1.18 -17.46 -6.87
N ALA A 319 0.67 -16.24 -6.83
CA ALA A 319 1.30 -15.09 -6.18
C ALA A 319 1.34 -15.27 -4.65
N SER A 320 0.31 -15.88 -4.08
CA SER A 320 0.19 -16.13 -2.64
C SER A 320 1.32 -17.00 -2.05
N ARG A 321 2.02 -17.77 -2.90
CA ARG A 321 3.23 -18.48 -2.49
C ARG A 321 4.29 -17.56 -1.88
N ASP A 322 4.33 -16.33 -2.33
CA ASP A 322 5.29 -15.30 -1.93
C ASP A 322 4.70 -14.26 -0.96
N GLY A 323 3.44 -14.45 -0.55
CA GLY A 323 2.67 -13.53 0.29
C GLY A 323 2.73 -13.79 1.81
N GLY A 324 3.78 -14.44 2.32
CA GLY A 324 3.91 -14.82 3.73
C GLY A 324 3.75 -13.66 4.73
N HIS A 325 4.18 -12.45 4.35
CA HIS A 325 4.05 -11.25 5.18
C HIS A 325 2.59 -10.89 5.54
N VAL A 326 1.61 -11.30 4.71
CA VAL A 326 0.18 -11.07 4.99
C VAL A 326 -0.28 -11.94 6.16
N ALA A 327 0.14 -13.23 6.18
CA ALA A 327 -0.16 -14.13 7.28
C ALA A 327 0.50 -13.68 8.59
N GLU A 328 1.73 -13.20 8.51
CA GLU A 328 2.46 -12.68 9.67
C GLU A 328 1.87 -11.38 10.23
N ALA A 329 1.42 -10.49 9.35
CA ALA A 329 0.71 -9.28 9.76
C ALA A 329 -0.60 -9.63 10.48
N ALA A 330 -1.32 -10.66 10.03
CA ALA A 330 -2.50 -11.17 10.73
C ALA A 330 -2.13 -11.77 12.10
N ALA A 331 -1.06 -12.56 12.18
CA ALA A 331 -0.59 -13.14 13.44
C ALA A 331 -0.19 -12.05 14.47
N LYS A 332 0.24 -10.87 14.00
CA LYS A 332 0.53 -9.69 14.83
C LYS A 332 -0.71 -8.86 15.19
N GLY A 333 -1.90 -9.26 14.77
CA GLY A 333 -3.15 -8.53 15.04
C GLY A 333 -3.31 -7.25 14.24
N LEU A 334 -2.64 -7.11 13.08
CA LEU A 334 -2.75 -5.94 12.20
C LEU A 334 -3.98 -5.99 11.29
N GLY A 335 -4.69 -7.12 11.24
CA GLY A 335 -5.90 -7.35 10.46
C GLY A 335 -6.17 -8.83 10.23
N ASN A 336 -7.10 -9.17 9.34
CA ASN A 336 -7.53 -10.53 9.06
C ASN A 336 -7.02 -11.01 7.69
N ASN A 337 -6.43 -12.24 7.65
CA ASN A 337 -6.07 -12.91 6.40
C ASN A 337 -6.91 -14.16 6.11
N ASP A 338 -7.73 -14.61 7.07
CA ASP A 338 -8.64 -15.76 6.88
C ASP A 338 -9.83 -15.33 6.01
N GLU A 339 -10.05 -16.04 4.91
CA GLU A 339 -11.15 -15.80 3.99
C GLU A 339 -12.52 -15.81 4.66
N LYS A 340 -12.72 -16.66 5.67
CA LYS A 340 -13.97 -16.73 6.44
C LYS A 340 -14.21 -15.49 7.30
N MET A 341 -13.15 -14.75 7.61
CA MET A 341 -13.17 -13.52 8.38
C MET A 341 -13.18 -12.27 7.51
N ILE A 342 -13.12 -12.40 6.17
CA ILE A 342 -13.14 -11.28 5.23
C ILE A 342 -14.46 -11.29 4.46
N LEU A 343 -15.24 -10.22 4.59
CA LEU A 343 -16.46 -10.01 3.82
C LEU A 343 -16.19 -9.07 2.65
N MET A 344 -16.33 -9.57 1.43
CA MET A 344 -16.36 -8.72 0.25
C MET A 344 -17.76 -8.18 0.04
N LYS A 345 -17.89 -6.84 -0.04
CA LYS A 345 -19.19 -6.18 -0.26
C LYS A 345 -19.12 -5.24 -1.47
N ARG A 346 -20.09 -5.35 -2.35
CA ARG A 346 -20.19 -4.50 -3.54
C ARG A 346 -20.89 -3.19 -3.22
N VAL A 347 -20.35 -2.09 -3.74
CA VAL A 347 -21.04 -0.79 -3.77
C VAL A 347 -22.02 -0.78 -4.92
N GLY A 348 -23.30 -0.58 -4.64
CA GLY A 348 -24.34 -0.41 -5.66
C GLY A 348 -24.41 1.05 -6.14
N PHE A 349 -24.45 1.24 -7.47
CA PHE A 349 -24.73 2.55 -8.07
C PHE A 349 -26.16 2.53 -8.61
N GLY A 350 -27.10 3.17 -7.91
CA GLY A 350 -28.47 3.32 -8.38
C GLY A 350 -28.56 4.14 -9.67
N SER A 351 -29.58 3.90 -10.49
CA SER A 351 -29.81 4.54 -11.79
C SER A 351 -30.02 6.06 -11.77
N ARG A 352 -30.06 6.69 -10.59
CA ARG A 352 -30.23 8.14 -10.36
C ARG A 352 -29.19 8.75 -9.41
N GLY A 353 -27.98 8.18 -9.33
CA GLY A 353 -26.92 8.76 -8.50
C GLY A 353 -27.09 8.55 -6.97
N SER A 354 -28.09 7.78 -6.52
CA SER A 354 -28.19 7.39 -5.13
C SER A 354 -27.22 6.24 -4.84
N ILE A 355 -26.40 6.40 -3.81
CA ILE A 355 -25.52 5.36 -3.29
C ILE A 355 -26.36 4.49 -2.37
N SER A 356 -26.56 3.21 -2.71
CA SER A 356 -27.12 2.23 -1.81
C SER A 356 -26.03 1.30 -1.32
N SER A 357 -25.95 1.10 0.00
CA SER A 357 -25.19 -0.01 0.59
C SER A 357 -25.91 -1.31 0.19
N GLY A 358 -25.42 -1.97 -0.86
CA GLY A 358 -26.00 -3.22 -1.34
C GLY A 358 -25.85 -4.35 -0.35
N GLU A 359 -26.76 -5.34 -0.44
CA GLU A 359 -26.68 -6.59 0.31
C GLU A 359 -25.32 -7.26 0.18
N ALA A 360 -24.90 -7.94 1.24
CA ALA A 360 -23.69 -8.74 1.24
C ALA A 360 -23.82 -9.83 0.16
N VAL A 361 -23.12 -9.65 -0.94
CA VAL A 361 -22.93 -10.74 -1.91
C VAL A 361 -21.79 -11.56 -1.32
N VAL A 362 -22.13 -12.73 -0.76
CA VAL A 362 -21.15 -13.80 -0.58
C VAL A 362 -20.96 -14.36 -2.00
N PRO A 363 -19.83 -14.11 -2.66
CA PRO A 363 -19.61 -14.76 -3.94
C PRO A 363 -19.36 -16.23 -3.63
N GLU A 364 -20.19 -17.12 -4.16
CA GLU A 364 -19.86 -18.54 -4.27
C GLU A 364 -18.63 -18.74 -5.19
N THR A 365 -18.30 -17.72 -5.97
CA THR A 365 -17.06 -17.57 -6.77
C THR A 365 -16.80 -16.08 -6.95
N ALA A 366 -15.53 -15.65 -6.94
CA ALA A 366 -15.16 -14.30 -7.34
C ALA A 366 -15.77 -13.98 -8.71
N PRO A 367 -16.12 -12.70 -9.01
CA PRO A 367 -16.68 -12.35 -10.30
C PRO A 367 -15.77 -12.88 -11.39
N SER A 368 -16.33 -13.72 -12.28
CA SER A 368 -15.56 -14.23 -13.42
C SER A 368 -14.89 -13.05 -14.11
N PRO A 369 -13.59 -13.15 -14.42
CA PRO A 369 -12.90 -12.09 -15.14
C PRO A 369 -13.70 -11.79 -16.40
N LEU A 370 -13.90 -10.51 -16.70
CA LEU A 370 -14.49 -10.08 -17.97
C LEU A 370 -13.70 -10.76 -19.11
N PRO A 371 -14.35 -11.16 -20.21
CA PRO A 371 -13.66 -11.83 -21.30
C PRO A 371 -12.44 -11.01 -21.72
N ALA A 372 -11.28 -11.64 -21.70
CA ALA A 372 -9.98 -11.03 -21.88
C ALA A 372 -9.95 -10.21 -23.18
N THR A 373 -9.88 -8.90 -23.04
CA THR A 373 -9.45 -8.03 -24.14
C THR A 373 -7.91 -7.94 -24.01
N ARG A 374 -7.22 -8.88 -24.67
CA ARG A 374 -5.74 -8.82 -24.73
C ARG A 374 -5.32 -7.51 -25.39
N LEU A 375 -4.39 -6.83 -24.76
CA LEU A 375 -3.70 -5.65 -25.30
C LEU A 375 -2.76 -6.02 -26.44
#